data_feef8d56d684bc6a9a0d118813079446
#
_entry.id   feef8d56d684bc6a9a0d118813079446
#
_cell.length_a   1.000
_cell.length_b   1.000
_cell.length_c   1.000
_cell.angle_alpha   90.00
_cell.angle_beta   90.00
_cell.angle_gamma   90.00
#
_symmetry.space_group_name_H-M   'P 1'
#
loop_
_entity.id
_entity.type
_entity.pdbx_description
1 polymer ?
#
loop_
_entity_poly.entity_id
_entity_poly.type
_entity_poly.pdbx_seq_one_letter_code
_entity_poly.pdbx_strand_id
1 'polypeptide(L)'
;MQQWRQQHPARVRAALRILKHDTTLTLLVAAFLVVSAGVITAARQDPAALLPAFMAPQPGPFEEEMAMAEAEQLAELYAEVPPESLLDITRGTLLPGQSLASALAEAGVRSDIVNLIARELQPIFDFRRAQPGHRYRLVRDLDGEIIEFRFEISEIDRYVLRRVEKMQFDGVLIREWVAAREEAELEPRVARIAGIISSSLHKAIVALGERGQLADDFSAIFAWDVDFSRSVQRGDEFHILYERLFVQDEDQGPVYVGPGKILAARYAGASGDYSALYFEPSEGRGGYYRPDGSSVQRQFLKAPLRYNRISSSFTSARRHPILKLTRPHHGIDYAAPRGTPLWSVADGKVIYRGWAGGFGNLVKVRHDNGYVSYYAHLSRFAKGLSVGQTVSQKQVVGFVGSTGLATGPHVCFRIAKDGNYVDPTQVYTPAGDPVPWESQQEFRTQRDVLLAELGAGILLAVEEAL
;
A
#
# COMPACT_ATOMS: atom_id res chain seq x y z
N MET A 1 19.85 -16.19 -42.81
CA MET A 1 19.31 -15.64 -41.56
C MET A 1 19.00 -14.13 -41.59
N GLN A 2 19.88 -13.24 -42.04
CA GLN A 2 19.56 -11.79 -42.10
C GLN A 2 18.43 -11.43 -43.09
N GLN A 3 18.36 -12.08 -44.25
CA GLN A 3 17.28 -11.85 -45.23
C GLN A 3 15.91 -12.35 -44.74
N TRP A 4 15.86 -13.47 -44.03
CA TRP A 4 14.62 -14.01 -43.44
C TRP A 4 14.05 -13.09 -42.34
N ARG A 5 14.92 -12.49 -41.50
CA ARG A 5 14.52 -11.51 -40.48
C ARG A 5 13.87 -10.23 -41.06
N GLN A 6 14.24 -9.86 -42.26
CA GLN A 6 13.66 -8.68 -42.94
C GLN A 6 12.30 -8.97 -43.58
N GLN A 7 12.04 -10.23 -43.96
CA GLN A 7 10.79 -10.62 -44.61
C GLN A 7 9.64 -10.92 -43.65
N HIS A 8 9.93 -11.26 -42.37
CA HIS A 8 8.92 -11.67 -41.41
C HIS A 8 9.03 -10.93 -40.04
N PRO A 9 8.92 -9.60 -39.98
CA PRO A 9 9.17 -8.84 -38.77
C PRO A 9 8.11 -9.06 -37.63
N ALA A 10 6.92 -9.51 -38.00
CA ALA A 10 5.87 -9.83 -37.03
C ALA A 10 6.11 -11.17 -36.31
N ARG A 11 6.57 -12.20 -37.06
CA ARG A 11 6.86 -13.53 -36.55
C ARG A 11 8.10 -13.54 -35.62
N VAL A 12 9.13 -12.76 -35.97
CA VAL A 12 10.32 -12.60 -35.10
C VAL A 12 9.94 -11.86 -33.79
N ARG A 13 9.04 -10.92 -33.84
CA ARG A 13 8.55 -10.22 -32.61
C ARG A 13 7.67 -11.11 -31.74
N ALA A 14 6.89 -12.01 -32.33
CA ALA A 14 6.11 -13.02 -31.59
C ALA A 14 7.02 -14.05 -30.91
N ALA A 15 7.98 -14.60 -31.64
CA ALA A 15 8.96 -15.55 -31.10
C ALA A 15 9.79 -14.91 -29.95
N LEU A 16 10.22 -13.66 -30.10
CA LEU A 16 10.94 -12.92 -29.05
C LEU A 16 10.04 -12.54 -27.84
N ARG A 17 8.71 -12.46 -28.00
CA ARG A 17 7.79 -12.29 -26.87
C ARG A 17 7.60 -13.59 -26.09
N ILE A 18 7.50 -14.73 -26.78
CA ILE A 18 7.41 -16.06 -26.16
C ILE A 18 8.69 -16.37 -25.37
N LEU A 19 9.87 -16.07 -25.94
CA LEU A 19 11.16 -16.20 -25.26
C LEU A 19 11.33 -15.29 -24.03
N LYS A 20 10.55 -14.24 -23.87
CA LYS A 20 10.58 -13.37 -22.68
C LYS A 20 9.74 -13.88 -21.51
N HIS A 21 8.81 -14.80 -21.73
CA HIS A 21 7.89 -15.28 -20.69
C HIS A 21 8.12 -16.74 -20.27
N ASP A 22 8.91 -17.52 -21.03
CA ASP A 22 9.21 -18.91 -20.68
C ASP A 22 10.74 -19.11 -20.54
N THR A 23 11.18 -19.13 -19.28
CA THR A 23 12.60 -19.27 -18.92
C THR A 23 13.18 -20.63 -19.36
N THR A 24 12.38 -21.68 -19.40
CA THR A 24 12.82 -23.04 -19.77
C THR A 24 13.09 -23.15 -21.28
N LEU A 25 12.19 -22.61 -22.09
CA LEU A 25 12.37 -22.59 -23.55
C LEU A 25 13.49 -21.64 -23.97
N THR A 26 13.65 -20.52 -23.27
CA THR A 26 14.75 -19.55 -23.46
C THR A 26 16.10 -20.19 -23.13
N LEU A 27 16.17 -21.00 -22.08
CA LEU A 27 17.39 -21.73 -21.69
C LEU A 27 17.75 -22.85 -22.65
N LEU A 28 16.78 -23.62 -23.17
CA LEU A 28 17.00 -24.64 -24.17
C LEU A 28 17.51 -24.07 -25.50
N VAL A 29 16.91 -22.97 -25.96
CA VAL A 29 17.35 -22.28 -27.19
C VAL A 29 18.71 -21.62 -26.99
N ALA A 30 18.96 -21.03 -25.79
CA ALA A 30 20.27 -20.45 -25.45
C ALA A 30 21.35 -21.54 -25.31
N ALA A 31 21.05 -22.70 -24.69
CA ALA A 31 21.94 -23.82 -24.57
C ALA A 31 22.29 -24.39 -25.96
N PHE A 32 21.31 -24.54 -26.85
CA PHE A 32 21.55 -24.99 -28.23
C PHE A 32 22.40 -24.01 -29.03
N LEU A 33 22.18 -22.69 -28.87
CA LEU A 33 22.99 -21.65 -29.51
C LEU A 33 24.41 -21.58 -28.96
N VAL A 34 24.61 -21.80 -27.66
CA VAL A 34 25.93 -21.82 -27.01
C VAL A 34 26.71 -23.06 -27.43
N VAL A 35 26.07 -24.23 -27.47
CA VAL A 35 26.70 -25.48 -27.97
C VAL A 35 27.09 -25.34 -29.43
N SER A 36 26.20 -24.80 -30.29
CA SER A 36 26.49 -24.57 -31.70
C SER A 36 27.62 -23.54 -31.92
N ALA A 37 27.64 -22.47 -31.12
CA ALA A 37 28.71 -21.47 -31.17
C ALA A 37 30.05 -22.04 -30.63
N GLY A 38 29.98 -22.86 -29.57
CA GLY A 38 31.15 -23.53 -28.99
C GLY A 38 31.80 -24.51 -29.96
N VAL A 39 31.01 -25.31 -30.66
CA VAL A 39 31.49 -26.24 -31.70
C VAL A 39 32.14 -25.48 -32.88
N ILE A 40 31.54 -24.36 -33.31
CA ILE A 40 32.09 -23.52 -34.37
C ILE A 40 33.40 -22.85 -33.95
N THR A 41 33.52 -22.46 -32.67
CA THR A 41 34.73 -21.79 -32.15
C THR A 41 35.86 -22.82 -31.94
N ALA A 42 35.54 -24.00 -31.43
CA ALA A 42 36.52 -25.11 -31.27
C ALA A 42 37.05 -25.61 -32.61
N ALA A 43 36.21 -25.71 -33.62
CA ALA A 43 36.61 -26.08 -34.98
C ALA A 43 37.59 -25.07 -35.63
N ARG A 44 37.63 -23.83 -35.14
CA ARG A 44 38.58 -22.80 -35.60
C ARG A 44 39.91 -22.81 -34.89
N GLN A 45 39.97 -23.38 -33.67
CA GLN A 45 41.18 -23.34 -32.83
C GLN A 45 41.99 -24.65 -32.84
N ASP A 46 41.35 -25.80 -32.92
CA ASP A 46 42.07 -27.10 -33.02
C ASP A 46 41.21 -28.17 -33.71
N PRO A 47 41.51 -28.48 -35.00
CA PRO A 47 40.76 -29.51 -35.74
C PRO A 47 40.89 -30.92 -35.18
N ALA A 48 41.92 -31.22 -34.37
CA ALA A 48 42.16 -32.57 -33.83
C ALA A 48 41.30 -32.85 -32.57
N ALA A 49 40.79 -31.82 -31.88
CA ALA A 49 39.96 -31.98 -30.72
C ALA A 49 38.51 -32.45 -31.02
N LEU A 50 38.15 -32.55 -32.30
CA LEU A 50 36.77 -32.87 -32.75
C LEU A 50 36.60 -34.33 -33.22
N LEU A 51 37.64 -35.16 -33.18
CA LEU A 51 37.56 -36.51 -33.66
C LEU A 51 36.48 -37.44 -33.05
N PRO A 52 36.07 -37.31 -31.77
CA PRO A 52 34.96 -38.09 -31.23
C PRO A 52 33.56 -37.60 -31.66
N ALA A 53 33.40 -36.32 -32.00
CA ALA A 53 32.10 -35.72 -32.36
C ALA A 53 31.73 -35.96 -33.85
N PHE A 54 32.73 -36.34 -34.67
CA PHE A 54 32.54 -36.57 -36.11
C PHE A 54 32.03 -37.98 -36.48
N MET A 55 31.89 -38.90 -35.50
CA MET A 55 31.41 -40.26 -35.74
C MET A 55 29.89 -40.43 -35.64
N ALA A 56 29.14 -39.41 -35.25
CA ALA A 56 27.68 -39.40 -35.38
C ALA A 56 27.31 -38.95 -36.79
N PRO A 57 26.44 -39.69 -37.53
CA PRO A 57 25.97 -39.25 -38.83
C PRO A 57 25.33 -37.87 -38.69
N GLN A 58 25.87 -36.89 -39.42
CA GLN A 58 25.25 -35.57 -39.52
C GLN A 58 23.90 -35.74 -40.22
N PRO A 59 22.82 -35.18 -39.71
CA PRO A 59 21.53 -35.23 -40.41
C PRO A 59 21.71 -34.58 -41.78
N GLY A 60 21.21 -35.25 -42.78
CA GLY A 60 21.24 -34.74 -44.17
C GLY A 60 20.39 -33.46 -44.27
N PRO A 61 20.65 -32.63 -45.31
CA PRO A 61 19.90 -31.39 -45.52
C PRO A 61 18.37 -31.59 -45.50
N PHE A 62 17.90 -32.75 -45.89
CA PHE A 62 16.49 -33.14 -45.88
C PHE A 62 15.99 -33.47 -44.46
N GLU A 63 16.85 -34.05 -43.60
CA GLU A 63 16.50 -34.34 -42.20
C GLU A 63 16.51 -33.05 -41.34
N GLU A 64 17.41 -32.09 -41.62
CA GLU A 64 17.39 -30.77 -41.01
C GLU A 64 16.15 -29.95 -41.42
N GLU A 65 15.75 -30.05 -42.70
CA GLU A 65 14.56 -29.37 -43.22
C GLU A 65 13.27 -29.99 -42.66
N MET A 66 13.22 -31.31 -42.50
CA MET A 66 12.13 -32.03 -41.84
C MET A 66 12.05 -31.68 -40.34
N ALA A 67 13.18 -31.68 -39.61
CA ALA A 67 13.22 -31.33 -38.20
C ALA A 67 12.85 -29.87 -37.97
N MET A 68 13.22 -28.98 -38.88
CA MET A 68 12.77 -27.57 -38.83
C MET A 68 11.28 -27.42 -39.13
N ALA A 69 10.73 -28.15 -40.09
CA ALA A 69 9.31 -28.15 -40.41
C ALA A 69 8.47 -28.74 -39.27
N GLU A 70 8.96 -29.80 -38.63
CA GLU A 70 8.32 -30.43 -37.48
C GLU A 70 8.37 -29.51 -36.24
N ALA A 71 9.48 -28.81 -36.00
CA ALA A 71 9.61 -27.82 -34.96
C ALA A 71 8.75 -26.56 -35.23
N GLU A 72 8.58 -26.15 -36.49
CA GLU A 72 7.71 -25.04 -36.87
C GLU A 72 6.23 -25.45 -36.73
N GLN A 73 5.88 -26.69 -37.08
CA GLN A 73 4.54 -27.24 -36.89
C GLN A 73 4.17 -27.44 -35.41
N LEU A 74 5.12 -27.90 -34.58
CA LEU A 74 4.99 -27.95 -33.13
C LEU A 74 4.87 -26.55 -32.54
N ALA A 75 5.67 -25.58 -32.97
CA ALA A 75 5.59 -24.20 -32.51
C ALA A 75 4.25 -23.53 -32.89
N GLU A 76 3.67 -23.85 -34.06
CA GLU A 76 2.33 -23.42 -34.44
C GLU A 76 1.25 -24.10 -33.60
N LEU A 77 1.37 -25.42 -33.35
CA LEU A 77 0.45 -26.16 -32.49
C LEU A 77 0.46 -25.67 -31.03
N TYR A 78 1.64 -25.34 -30.49
CA TYR A 78 1.80 -24.78 -29.14
C TYR A 78 1.47 -23.29 -29.06
N ALA A 79 1.46 -22.56 -30.19
CA ALA A 79 1.03 -21.15 -30.22
C ALA A 79 -0.50 -20.98 -30.13
N GLU A 80 -1.28 -22.00 -30.50
CA GLU A 80 -2.75 -22.02 -30.40
C GLU A 80 -3.23 -22.56 -29.05
N VAL A 81 -2.37 -23.24 -28.27
CA VAL A 81 -2.72 -23.78 -26.95
C VAL A 81 -2.25 -22.77 -25.87
N PRO A 82 -3.14 -22.13 -25.10
CA PRO A 82 -2.71 -21.28 -24.02
C PRO A 82 -1.76 -22.03 -23.10
N PRO A 83 -0.63 -21.41 -22.64
CA PRO A 83 0.34 -22.09 -21.76
C PRO A 83 -0.30 -22.70 -20.51
N GLU A 84 -1.43 -22.17 -20.05
CA GLU A 84 -2.21 -22.70 -18.93
C GLU A 84 -2.84 -24.08 -19.18
N SER A 85 -3.06 -24.48 -20.42
CA SER A 85 -3.64 -25.81 -20.73
C SER A 85 -2.65 -26.97 -20.56
N LEU A 86 -1.36 -26.65 -20.42
CA LEU A 86 -0.29 -27.61 -20.10
C LEU A 86 -0.01 -27.70 -18.59
N LEU A 87 -0.75 -26.98 -17.76
CA LEU A 87 -0.56 -26.92 -16.31
C LEU A 87 -1.77 -27.50 -15.60
N ASP A 88 -1.51 -28.25 -14.54
CA ASP A 88 -2.56 -28.68 -13.60
C ASP A 88 -2.74 -27.60 -12.52
N ILE A 89 -3.87 -26.89 -12.58
CA ILE A 89 -4.16 -25.77 -11.68
C ILE A 89 -5.30 -26.16 -10.73
N THR A 90 -4.97 -26.25 -9.44
CA THR A 90 -5.95 -26.43 -8.35
C THR A 90 -6.20 -25.09 -7.68
N ARG A 91 -7.45 -24.63 -7.64
CA ARG A 91 -7.89 -23.39 -6.98
C ARG A 91 -8.95 -23.68 -5.93
N GLY A 92 -9.01 -22.86 -4.89
CA GLY A 92 -10.07 -22.97 -3.89
C GLY A 92 -10.10 -21.79 -2.92
N THR A 93 -11.17 -21.78 -2.13
CA THR A 93 -11.41 -20.81 -1.05
C THR A 93 -11.63 -21.57 0.24
N LEU A 94 -11.03 -21.13 1.34
CA LEU A 94 -11.22 -21.75 2.64
C LEU A 94 -12.66 -21.54 3.12
N LEU A 95 -13.29 -22.63 3.52
CA LEU A 95 -14.63 -22.64 4.11
C LEU A 95 -14.59 -22.47 5.64
N PRO A 96 -15.70 -22.10 6.29
CA PRO A 96 -15.78 -22.06 7.76
C PRO A 96 -15.37 -23.39 8.39
N GLY A 97 -14.42 -23.35 9.33
CA GLY A 97 -13.88 -24.55 10.01
C GLY A 97 -12.85 -25.36 9.22
N GLN A 98 -12.53 -25.00 8.00
CA GLN A 98 -11.57 -25.66 7.16
C GLN A 98 -10.17 -25.06 7.36
N SER A 99 -9.15 -25.92 7.48
CA SER A 99 -7.75 -25.53 7.43
C SER A 99 -7.23 -25.59 5.99
N LEU A 100 -6.13 -24.89 5.70
CA LEU A 100 -5.51 -25.00 4.36
C LEU A 100 -5.13 -26.45 4.03
N ALA A 101 -4.58 -27.19 4.99
CA ALA A 101 -4.21 -28.58 4.78
C ALA A 101 -5.42 -29.47 4.42
N SER A 102 -6.56 -29.29 5.12
CA SER A 102 -7.79 -30.04 4.80
C SER A 102 -8.37 -29.62 3.44
N ALA A 103 -8.33 -28.31 3.10
CA ALA A 103 -8.79 -27.82 1.81
C ALA A 103 -7.99 -28.41 0.64
N LEU A 104 -6.67 -28.45 0.75
CA LEU A 104 -5.80 -29.02 -0.26
C LEU A 104 -5.98 -30.54 -0.37
N ALA A 105 -6.16 -31.24 0.76
CA ALA A 105 -6.41 -32.70 0.75
C ALA A 105 -7.77 -33.05 0.10
N GLU A 106 -8.82 -32.28 0.38
CA GLU A 106 -10.14 -32.41 -0.25
C GLU A 106 -10.08 -32.12 -1.76
N ALA A 107 -9.18 -31.22 -2.18
CA ALA A 107 -8.90 -30.92 -3.60
C ALA A 107 -7.99 -31.99 -4.27
N GLY A 108 -7.69 -33.11 -3.59
CA GLY A 108 -6.89 -34.21 -4.13
C GLY A 108 -5.38 -33.96 -4.16
N VAL A 109 -4.88 -32.95 -3.44
CA VAL A 109 -3.45 -32.68 -3.36
C VAL A 109 -2.76 -33.70 -2.43
N ARG A 110 -1.67 -34.30 -2.93
CA ARG A 110 -0.88 -35.30 -2.17
C ARG A 110 -0.33 -34.69 -0.87
N SER A 111 -0.26 -35.52 0.16
CA SER A 111 0.16 -35.08 1.51
C SER A 111 1.62 -34.61 1.58
N ASP A 112 2.51 -35.14 0.74
CA ASP A 112 3.89 -34.67 0.62
C ASP A 112 3.97 -33.21 0.11
N ILE A 113 3.13 -32.86 -0.86
CA ILE A 113 2.98 -31.51 -1.40
C ILE A 113 2.42 -30.55 -0.32
N VAL A 114 1.36 -30.96 0.40
CA VAL A 114 0.79 -30.18 1.49
C VAL A 114 1.84 -29.90 2.59
N ASN A 115 2.63 -30.90 2.96
CA ASN A 115 3.68 -30.77 3.95
C ASN A 115 4.82 -29.85 3.46
N LEU A 116 5.19 -29.92 2.18
CA LEU A 116 6.17 -29.04 1.57
C LEU A 116 5.70 -27.57 1.66
N ILE A 117 4.48 -27.28 1.21
CA ILE A 117 3.89 -25.94 1.25
C ILE A 117 3.88 -25.40 2.69
N ALA A 118 3.43 -26.23 3.65
CA ALA A 118 3.38 -25.84 5.06
C ALA A 118 4.76 -25.53 5.62
N ARG A 119 5.77 -26.34 5.33
CA ARG A 119 7.13 -26.19 5.82
C ARG A 119 7.80 -24.92 5.26
N GLU A 120 7.70 -24.72 3.95
CA GLU A 120 8.40 -23.61 3.28
C GLU A 120 7.76 -22.24 3.58
N LEU A 121 6.43 -22.17 3.74
CA LEU A 121 5.73 -20.94 4.06
C LEU A 121 5.67 -20.60 5.55
N GLN A 122 5.83 -21.58 6.45
CA GLN A 122 5.77 -21.37 7.90
C GLN A 122 6.65 -20.22 8.44
N PRO A 123 7.88 -19.99 7.92
CA PRO A 123 8.72 -18.88 8.39
C PRO A 123 8.11 -17.48 8.15
N ILE A 124 7.27 -17.34 7.13
CA ILE A 124 6.70 -16.05 6.70
C ILE A 124 5.20 -15.93 6.97
N PHE A 125 4.47 -17.05 7.12
CA PHE A 125 3.04 -17.06 7.40
C PHE A 125 2.65 -18.10 8.47
N ASP A 126 1.95 -17.65 9.50
CA ASP A 126 1.35 -18.53 10.51
C ASP A 126 -0.04 -19.01 10.05
N PHE A 127 -0.12 -20.27 9.61
CA PHE A 127 -1.37 -20.85 9.10
C PHE A 127 -2.52 -20.92 10.13
N ARG A 128 -2.24 -20.72 11.43
CA ARG A 128 -3.30 -20.55 12.45
C ARG A 128 -4.10 -19.26 12.25
N ARG A 129 -3.59 -18.34 11.44
CA ARG A 129 -4.25 -17.09 11.04
C ARG A 129 -5.05 -17.21 9.75
N ALA A 130 -5.05 -18.39 9.13
CA ALA A 130 -5.90 -18.64 7.97
C ALA A 130 -7.38 -18.56 8.38
N GLN A 131 -8.18 -17.89 7.56
CA GLN A 131 -9.59 -17.60 7.81
C GLN A 131 -10.46 -18.03 6.64
N PRO A 132 -11.74 -18.31 6.85
CA PRO A 132 -12.70 -18.49 5.77
C PRO A 132 -12.68 -17.30 4.81
N GLY A 133 -12.75 -17.57 3.51
CA GLY A 133 -12.66 -16.57 2.46
C GLY A 133 -11.25 -16.37 1.89
N HIS A 134 -10.17 -16.82 2.58
CA HIS A 134 -8.84 -16.82 1.99
C HIS A 134 -8.79 -17.78 0.81
N ARG A 135 -8.12 -17.38 -0.26
CA ARG A 135 -8.02 -18.15 -1.51
C ARG A 135 -6.66 -18.84 -1.61
N TYR A 136 -6.62 -19.95 -2.37
CA TYR A 136 -5.37 -20.60 -2.73
C TYR A 136 -5.37 -21.02 -4.19
N ARG A 137 -4.18 -21.03 -4.78
CA ARG A 137 -3.91 -21.52 -6.12
C ARG A 137 -2.63 -22.36 -6.09
N LEU A 138 -2.70 -23.59 -6.58
CA LEU A 138 -1.58 -24.50 -6.74
C LEU A 138 -1.42 -24.79 -8.22
N VAL A 139 -0.25 -24.53 -8.75
CA VAL A 139 0.14 -24.81 -10.14
C VAL A 139 1.15 -25.94 -10.13
N ARG A 140 0.87 -26.98 -10.91
CA ARG A 140 1.74 -28.14 -11.07
C ARG A 140 2.05 -28.33 -12.56
N ASP A 141 3.22 -28.93 -12.84
CA ASP A 141 3.54 -29.38 -14.18
C ASP A 141 2.82 -30.71 -14.51
N LEU A 142 3.01 -31.20 -15.72
CA LEU A 142 2.40 -32.47 -16.21
C LEU A 142 2.86 -33.71 -15.42
N ASP A 143 4.00 -33.62 -14.73
CA ASP A 143 4.53 -34.68 -13.87
C ASP A 143 3.93 -34.60 -12.46
N GLY A 144 3.09 -33.58 -12.18
CA GLY A 144 2.44 -33.34 -10.90
C GLY A 144 3.34 -32.64 -9.87
N GLU A 145 4.50 -32.13 -10.28
CA GLU A 145 5.41 -31.39 -9.44
C GLU A 145 4.98 -29.91 -9.30
N ILE A 146 5.17 -29.33 -8.14
CA ILE A 146 4.79 -27.92 -7.88
C ILE A 146 5.67 -26.99 -8.71
N ILE A 147 5.06 -26.04 -9.41
CA ILE A 147 5.69 -24.87 -10.01
C ILE A 147 5.52 -23.66 -9.09
N GLU A 148 4.28 -23.39 -8.68
CA GLU A 148 3.91 -22.29 -7.80
C GLU A 148 2.76 -22.71 -6.88
N PHE A 149 2.84 -22.25 -5.64
CA PHE A 149 1.69 -22.22 -4.74
C PHE A 149 1.49 -20.78 -4.26
N ARG A 150 0.24 -20.29 -4.30
CA ARG A 150 -0.16 -18.96 -3.86
C ARG A 150 -1.27 -19.08 -2.82
N PHE A 151 -1.11 -18.38 -1.71
CA PHE A 151 -2.12 -18.27 -0.65
C PHE A 151 -2.45 -16.79 -0.45
N GLU A 152 -3.68 -16.40 -0.73
CA GLU A 152 -4.16 -15.03 -0.72
C GLU A 152 -5.00 -14.78 0.53
N ILE A 153 -4.57 -13.85 1.36
CA ILE A 153 -5.30 -13.43 2.56
C ILE A 153 -6.15 -12.18 2.33
N SER A 154 -5.93 -11.49 1.23
CA SER A 154 -6.77 -10.41 0.69
C SER A 154 -6.47 -10.27 -0.80
N GLU A 155 -7.17 -9.37 -1.48
CA GLU A 155 -6.93 -9.07 -2.89
C GLU A 155 -5.50 -8.52 -3.16
N ILE A 156 -4.86 -7.93 -2.15
CA ILE A 156 -3.54 -7.29 -2.29
C ILE A 156 -2.41 -8.00 -1.56
N ASP A 157 -2.69 -8.91 -0.64
CA ASP A 157 -1.68 -9.53 0.23
C ASP A 157 -1.69 -11.05 0.03
N ARG A 158 -0.58 -11.58 -0.50
CA ARG A 158 -0.44 -12.98 -0.85
C ARG A 158 0.92 -13.54 -0.45
N TYR A 159 0.93 -14.84 -0.16
CA TYR A 159 2.12 -15.62 0.15
C TYR A 159 2.34 -16.61 -0.99
N VAL A 160 3.54 -16.58 -1.55
CA VAL A 160 3.88 -17.36 -2.74
C VAL A 160 5.05 -18.27 -2.43
N LEU A 161 4.95 -19.51 -2.88
CA LEU A 161 6.04 -20.48 -2.92
C LEU A 161 6.31 -20.83 -4.38
N ARG A 162 7.51 -20.54 -4.85
CA ARG A 162 7.92 -20.85 -6.24
C ARG A 162 9.13 -21.76 -6.27
N ARG A 163 9.15 -22.66 -7.24
CA ARG A 163 10.33 -23.42 -7.62
C ARG A 163 11.19 -22.54 -8.52
N VAL A 164 12.42 -22.26 -8.10
CA VAL A 164 13.38 -21.46 -8.86
C VAL A 164 14.55 -22.36 -9.25
N GLU A 165 14.92 -22.34 -10.52
CA GLU A 165 16.09 -23.03 -11.01
C GLU A 165 17.27 -22.06 -11.05
N LYS A 166 18.35 -22.41 -10.35
CA LYS A 166 19.60 -21.62 -10.32
C LYS A 166 20.74 -22.45 -10.88
N MET A 167 21.48 -21.86 -11.80
CA MET A 167 22.74 -22.45 -12.27
C MET A 167 23.85 -22.07 -11.31
N GLN A 168 24.56 -23.06 -10.75
CA GLN A 168 25.75 -22.83 -9.94
C GLN A 168 26.97 -22.55 -10.85
N PHE A 169 28.05 -22.05 -10.24
CA PHE A 169 29.29 -21.71 -10.95
C PHE A 169 29.95 -22.92 -11.65
N ASP A 170 29.63 -24.13 -11.19
CA ASP A 170 30.09 -25.41 -11.77
C ASP A 170 29.20 -25.93 -12.91
N GLY A 171 28.17 -25.17 -13.31
CA GLY A 171 27.22 -25.53 -14.34
C GLY A 171 26.12 -26.50 -13.90
N VAL A 172 26.04 -26.81 -12.61
CA VAL A 172 24.96 -27.65 -12.07
C VAL A 172 23.69 -26.83 -11.88
N LEU A 173 22.57 -27.29 -12.41
CA LEU A 173 21.25 -26.71 -12.20
C LEU A 173 20.69 -27.21 -10.86
N ILE A 174 20.51 -26.32 -9.91
CA ILE A 174 19.85 -26.63 -8.64
C ILE A 174 18.43 -26.07 -8.63
N ARG A 175 17.52 -26.83 -8.01
CA ARG A 175 16.15 -26.41 -7.75
C ARG A 175 16.02 -25.98 -6.32
N GLU A 176 15.55 -24.78 -6.10
CA GLU A 176 15.38 -24.17 -4.76
C GLU A 176 13.95 -23.66 -4.60
N TRP A 177 13.40 -23.83 -3.41
CA TRP A 177 12.12 -23.25 -3.05
C TRP A 177 12.31 -21.84 -2.51
N VAL A 178 11.59 -20.89 -3.07
CA VAL A 178 11.58 -19.49 -2.61
C VAL A 178 10.19 -19.17 -2.12
N ALA A 179 10.10 -18.90 -0.82
CA ALA A 179 8.89 -18.43 -0.17
C ALA A 179 8.96 -16.90 0.01
N ALA A 180 7.95 -16.18 -0.47
CA ALA A 180 7.88 -14.73 -0.39
C ALA A 180 6.47 -14.26 -0.03
N ARG A 181 6.39 -13.12 0.67
CA ARG A 181 5.17 -12.33 0.76
C ARG A 181 5.20 -11.29 -0.35
N GLU A 182 4.18 -11.27 -1.16
CA GLU A 182 4.03 -10.35 -2.27
C GLU A 182 2.81 -9.48 -2.06
N GLU A 183 2.95 -8.20 -2.35
CA GLU A 183 1.82 -7.31 -2.50
C GLU A 183 1.47 -7.23 -3.99
N ALA A 184 0.17 -7.34 -4.28
CA ALA A 184 -0.28 -7.23 -5.67
C ALA A 184 -0.01 -5.81 -6.20
N GLU A 185 0.38 -5.72 -7.46
CA GLU A 185 0.53 -4.44 -8.14
C GLU A 185 -0.83 -3.75 -8.27
N LEU A 186 -0.89 -2.49 -7.82
CA LEU A 186 -2.10 -1.70 -7.80
C LEU A 186 -2.13 -0.80 -9.04
N GLU A 187 -3.22 -0.91 -9.81
CA GLU A 187 -3.51 -0.04 -10.95
C GLU A 187 -4.45 1.09 -10.51
N PRO A 188 -3.97 2.34 -10.38
CA PRO A 188 -4.82 3.47 -10.05
C PRO A 188 -5.61 3.93 -11.29
N ARG A 189 -6.92 4.11 -11.13
CA ARG A 189 -7.80 4.72 -12.13
C ARG A 189 -8.49 5.92 -11.52
N VAL A 190 -8.42 7.06 -12.19
CA VAL A 190 -9.05 8.29 -11.71
C VAL A 190 -10.57 8.15 -11.77
N ALA A 191 -11.21 8.48 -10.68
CA ALA A 191 -12.65 8.48 -10.53
C ALA A 191 -13.13 9.73 -9.80
N ARG A 192 -14.40 10.04 -9.96
CA ARG A 192 -15.02 11.21 -9.34
C ARG A 192 -16.36 10.82 -8.73
N ILE A 193 -16.62 11.35 -7.53
CA ILE A 193 -17.92 11.34 -6.90
C ILE A 193 -18.29 12.74 -6.40
N ALA A 194 -19.56 13.02 -6.38
CA ALA A 194 -20.14 14.21 -5.78
C ALA A 194 -21.46 13.85 -5.11
N GLY A 195 -21.84 14.58 -4.08
CA GLY A 195 -23.10 14.29 -3.39
C GLY A 195 -23.46 15.33 -2.35
N ILE A 196 -24.71 15.19 -1.85
CA ILE A 196 -25.26 16.01 -0.78
C ILE A 196 -25.34 15.17 0.49
N ILE A 197 -24.91 15.74 1.60
CA ILE A 197 -24.96 15.07 2.90
C ILE A 197 -26.38 15.13 3.46
N SER A 198 -27.00 13.97 3.58
CA SER A 198 -28.36 13.85 4.16
C SER A 198 -28.34 13.55 5.66
N SER A 199 -27.32 12.87 6.17
CA SER A 199 -27.17 12.48 7.57
C SER A 199 -25.72 12.48 8.06
N SER A 200 -24.79 11.91 7.28
CA SER A 200 -23.36 11.95 7.52
C SER A 200 -22.59 11.75 6.21
N LEU A 201 -21.39 12.31 6.12
CA LEU A 201 -20.50 12.15 4.98
C LEU A 201 -20.25 10.66 4.67
N HIS A 202 -19.94 9.86 5.71
CA HIS A 202 -19.69 8.43 5.56
C HIS A 202 -20.85 7.70 4.87
N LYS A 203 -22.10 7.94 5.32
CA LYS A 203 -23.27 7.31 4.71
C LYS A 203 -23.51 7.79 3.28
N ALA A 204 -23.26 9.07 3.00
CA ALA A 204 -23.41 9.63 1.66
C ALA A 204 -22.41 8.99 0.68
N ILE A 205 -21.15 8.84 1.07
CA ILE A 205 -20.12 8.20 0.24
C ILE A 205 -20.38 6.70 0.05
N VAL A 206 -20.77 5.98 1.11
CA VAL A 206 -21.11 4.54 0.98
C VAL A 206 -22.34 4.32 0.10
N ALA A 207 -23.34 5.21 0.14
CA ALA A 207 -24.51 5.15 -0.73
C ALA A 207 -24.18 5.32 -2.22
N LEU A 208 -23.06 5.97 -2.55
CA LEU A 208 -22.51 6.08 -3.90
C LEU A 208 -21.66 4.86 -4.33
N GLY A 209 -21.63 3.80 -3.51
CA GLY A 209 -20.90 2.56 -3.81
C GLY A 209 -19.43 2.57 -3.44
N GLU A 210 -18.97 3.61 -2.72
CA GLU A 210 -17.58 3.70 -2.29
C GLU A 210 -17.36 3.17 -0.87
N ARG A 211 -16.09 2.81 -0.57
CA ARG A 211 -15.70 2.36 0.77
C ARG A 211 -15.65 3.54 1.74
N GLY A 212 -16.05 3.30 2.99
CA GLY A 212 -16.06 4.32 4.04
C GLY A 212 -14.70 4.98 4.31
N GLN A 213 -13.60 4.33 3.94
CA GLN A 213 -12.24 4.90 4.02
C GLN A 213 -12.15 6.23 3.26
N LEU A 214 -12.79 6.36 2.09
CA LEU A 214 -12.78 7.61 1.33
C LEU A 214 -13.38 8.79 2.13
N ALA A 215 -14.40 8.53 2.96
CA ALA A 215 -14.97 9.54 3.84
C ALA A 215 -14.01 9.93 4.98
N ASP A 216 -13.27 8.96 5.51
CA ASP A 216 -12.25 9.23 6.54
C ASP A 216 -11.11 10.06 5.95
N ASP A 217 -10.63 9.72 4.76
CA ASP A 217 -9.56 10.44 4.07
C ASP A 217 -9.97 11.87 3.68
N PHE A 218 -11.19 12.03 3.14
CA PHE A 218 -11.76 13.35 2.87
C PHE A 218 -11.88 14.20 4.15
N SER A 219 -12.42 13.62 5.22
CA SER A 219 -12.54 14.30 6.50
C SER A 219 -11.17 14.69 7.08
N ALA A 220 -10.15 13.87 6.84
CA ALA A 220 -8.79 14.14 7.29
C ALA A 220 -8.13 15.31 6.57
N ILE A 221 -8.48 15.55 5.29
CA ILE A 221 -8.00 16.70 4.51
C ILE A 221 -8.52 18.00 5.11
N PHE A 222 -9.83 18.09 5.38
CA PHE A 222 -10.48 19.29 5.87
C PHE A 222 -10.62 19.37 7.40
N ALA A 223 -9.96 18.48 8.15
CA ALA A 223 -10.08 18.41 9.62
C ALA A 223 -9.71 19.71 10.36
N TRP A 224 -9.01 20.63 9.68
CA TRP A 224 -8.63 21.92 10.19
C TRP A 224 -9.71 22.99 10.04
N ASP A 225 -10.56 22.84 9.04
CA ASP A 225 -11.57 23.81 8.67
C ASP A 225 -12.96 23.34 9.12
N VAL A 226 -13.23 22.03 9.04
CA VAL A 226 -14.55 21.42 9.27
C VAL A 226 -14.46 20.33 10.35
N ASP A 227 -15.29 20.41 11.37
CA ASP A 227 -15.54 19.31 12.31
C ASP A 227 -16.65 18.41 11.77
N PHE A 228 -16.29 17.38 10.99
CA PHE A 228 -17.23 16.46 10.37
C PHE A 228 -18.10 15.67 11.36
N SER A 229 -17.76 15.67 12.64
CA SER A 229 -18.56 15.03 13.69
C SER A 229 -19.64 15.93 14.29
N ARG A 230 -19.52 17.25 14.14
CA ARG A 230 -20.38 18.23 14.84
C ARG A 230 -20.93 19.34 13.97
N SER A 231 -20.16 19.76 12.95
CA SER A 231 -20.48 20.98 12.18
C SER A 231 -21.15 20.71 10.86
N VAL A 232 -21.12 19.45 10.38
CA VAL A 232 -21.72 19.07 9.10
C VAL A 232 -23.24 19.03 9.23
N GLN A 233 -23.92 19.65 8.28
CA GLN A 233 -25.38 19.77 8.26
C GLN A 233 -25.97 19.02 7.05
N ARG A 234 -27.25 18.77 7.15
CA ARG A 234 -28.03 18.29 6.01
C ARG A 234 -28.07 19.35 4.91
N GLY A 235 -27.72 18.98 3.70
CA GLY A 235 -27.64 19.89 2.56
C GLY A 235 -26.21 20.32 2.22
N ASP A 236 -25.22 20.03 3.07
CA ASP A 236 -23.81 20.26 2.73
C ASP A 236 -23.39 19.37 1.54
N GLU A 237 -22.53 19.89 0.71
CA GLU A 237 -22.08 19.25 -0.54
C GLU A 237 -20.62 18.80 -0.43
N PHE A 238 -20.30 17.73 -1.14
CA PHE A 238 -18.93 17.29 -1.31
C PHE A 238 -18.66 16.87 -2.75
N HIS A 239 -17.44 17.10 -3.20
CA HIS A 239 -16.89 16.64 -4.48
C HIS A 239 -15.52 16.04 -4.23
N ILE A 240 -15.25 14.88 -4.81
CA ILE A 240 -14.00 14.16 -4.64
C ILE A 240 -13.54 13.62 -5.99
N LEU A 241 -12.33 14.02 -6.41
CA LEU A 241 -11.56 13.42 -7.50
C LEU A 241 -10.47 12.59 -6.85
N TYR A 242 -10.41 11.28 -7.13
CA TYR A 242 -9.54 10.35 -6.42
C TYR A 242 -9.15 9.16 -7.29
N GLU A 243 -8.17 8.39 -6.83
CA GLU A 243 -7.77 7.14 -7.44
C GLU A 243 -8.64 5.99 -6.90
N ARG A 244 -9.19 5.18 -7.80
CA ARG A 244 -9.72 3.85 -7.47
C ARG A 244 -8.64 2.83 -7.77
N LEU A 245 -8.25 2.05 -6.77
CA LEU A 245 -7.19 1.06 -6.90
C LEU A 245 -7.77 -0.28 -7.35
N PHE A 246 -7.19 -0.83 -8.40
CA PHE A 246 -7.56 -2.14 -8.94
C PHE A 246 -6.36 -3.07 -8.87
N VAL A 247 -6.65 -4.36 -8.70
CA VAL A 247 -5.72 -5.47 -8.86
C VAL A 247 -6.17 -6.29 -10.05
N GLN A 248 -5.23 -6.72 -10.88
CA GLN A 248 -5.52 -7.69 -11.94
C GLN A 248 -5.68 -9.08 -11.32
N ASP A 249 -6.90 -9.60 -11.32
CA ASP A 249 -7.20 -10.99 -10.97
C ASP A 249 -7.21 -11.83 -12.25
N GLU A 250 -6.59 -13.00 -12.20
CA GLU A 250 -6.41 -13.85 -13.39
C GLU A 250 -7.76 -14.37 -13.94
N ASP A 251 -8.76 -14.54 -13.08
CA ASP A 251 -10.06 -15.11 -13.45
C ASP A 251 -11.15 -14.05 -13.67
N GLN A 252 -11.08 -12.92 -12.93
CA GLN A 252 -12.13 -11.89 -12.92
C GLN A 252 -11.73 -10.61 -13.64
N GLY A 253 -10.45 -10.49 -14.05
CA GLY A 253 -9.91 -9.25 -14.58
C GLY A 253 -9.67 -8.19 -13.49
N PRO A 254 -9.89 -6.90 -13.78
CA PRO A 254 -9.58 -5.84 -12.80
C PRO A 254 -10.61 -5.81 -11.66
N VAL A 255 -10.17 -6.14 -10.44
CA VAL A 255 -10.98 -6.12 -9.20
C VAL A 255 -10.71 -4.85 -8.42
N TYR A 256 -11.76 -4.12 -8.05
CA TYR A 256 -11.66 -2.92 -7.21
C TYR A 256 -11.31 -3.27 -5.76
N VAL A 257 -10.19 -2.78 -5.27
CA VAL A 257 -9.69 -3.09 -3.92
C VAL A 257 -9.83 -1.94 -2.93
N GLY A 258 -10.12 -0.73 -3.38
CA GLY A 258 -10.40 0.40 -2.49
C GLY A 258 -10.00 1.76 -3.06
N PRO A 259 -10.34 2.86 -2.37
CA PRO A 259 -9.90 4.18 -2.73
C PRO A 259 -8.39 4.31 -2.48
N GLY A 260 -7.71 4.98 -3.40
CA GLY A 260 -6.34 5.45 -3.28
C GLY A 260 -6.28 6.92 -2.87
N LYS A 261 -5.36 7.64 -3.47
CA LYS A 261 -5.11 9.04 -3.18
C LYS A 261 -6.26 9.94 -3.65
N ILE A 262 -6.70 10.86 -2.80
CA ILE A 262 -7.58 11.96 -3.23
C ILE A 262 -6.72 12.99 -3.97
N LEU A 263 -7.04 13.26 -5.22
CA LEU A 263 -6.32 14.20 -6.08
C LEU A 263 -6.83 15.63 -5.91
N ALA A 264 -8.16 15.76 -5.80
CA ALA A 264 -8.82 17.04 -5.50
C ALA A 264 -10.10 16.80 -4.68
N ALA A 265 -10.42 17.72 -3.80
CA ALA A 265 -11.59 17.65 -2.96
C ALA A 265 -12.20 19.04 -2.75
N ARG A 266 -13.54 19.12 -2.65
CA ARG A 266 -14.26 20.31 -2.23
C ARG A 266 -15.36 19.94 -1.26
N TYR A 267 -15.46 20.70 -0.20
CA TYR A 267 -16.60 20.73 0.71
C TYR A 267 -17.26 22.10 0.66
N ALA A 268 -18.57 22.15 0.50
CA ALA A 268 -19.35 23.37 0.56
C ALA A 268 -20.55 23.18 1.48
N GLY A 269 -20.67 24.01 2.53
CA GLY A 269 -21.74 23.87 3.50
C GLY A 269 -21.73 24.95 4.56
N ALA A 270 -22.43 24.71 5.66
CA ALA A 270 -22.60 25.67 6.74
C ALA A 270 -21.25 26.14 7.37
N SER A 271 -20.22 25.29 7.32
CA SER A 271 -18.88 25.64 7.84
C SER A 271 -18.03 26.46 6.89
N GLY A 272 -18.46 26.61 5.63
CA GLY A 272 -17.74 27.33 4.56
C GLY A 272 -17.61 26.54 3.27
N ASP A 273 -16.85 27.10 2.31
CA ASP A 273 -16.50 26.47 1.04
C ASP A 273 -14.97 26.31 0.99
N TYR A 274 -14.52 25.05 0.94
CA TYR A 274 -13.12 24.70 1.05
C TYR A 274 -12.74 23.74 -0.08
N SER A 275 -11.65 24.06 -0.78
CA SER A 275 -11.05 23.21 -1.81
C SER A 275 -9.63 22.84 -1.41
N ALA A 276 -9.25 21.60 -1.74
CA ALA A 276 -7.93 21.04 -1.49
C ALA A 276 -7.47 20.25 -2.72
N LEU A 277 -6.21 20.41 -3.09
CA LEU A 277 -5.58 19.79 -4.26
C LEU A 277 -4.32 19.10 -3.78
N TYR A 278 -4.14 17.84 -4.15
CA TYR A 278 -2.88 17.14 -3.89
C TYR A 278 -1.83 17.61 -4.88
N PHE A 279 -0.67 17.98 -4.38
CA PHE A 279 0.49 18.32 -5.16
C PHE A 279 1.75 17.77 -4.52
N GLU A 280 2.64 17.26 -5.33
CA GLU A 280 3.94 16.72 -4.92
C GLU A 280 5.04 17.48 -5.65
N PRO A 281 5.71 18.43 -4.96
CA PRO A 281 6.84 19.16 -5.54
C PRO A 281 7.96 18.19 -5.94
N SER A 282 8.73 18.55 -6.97
CA SER A 282 9.90 17.77 -7.42
C SER A 282 10.95 17.58 -6.32
N GLU A 283 11.05 18.53 -5.38
CA GLU A 283 11.80 18.42 -4.15
C GLU A 283 10.87 18.64 -2.95
N GLY A 284 10.72 17.62 -2.10
CA GLY A 284 9.90 17.72 -0.91
C GLY A 284 8.90 16.59 -0.74
N ARG A 285 7.93 16.80 0.14
CA ARG A 285 6.84 15.86 0.39
C ARG A 285 5.56 16.36 -0.26
N GLY A 286 4.83 15.46 -0.90
CA GLY A 286 3.49 15.74 -1.37
C GLY A 286 2.55 16.15 -0.24
N GLY A 287 1.62 17.05 -0.55
CA GLY A 287 0.67 17.59 0.41
C GLY A 287 -0.61 18.12 -0.22
N TYR A 288 -1.54 18.53 0.62
CA TYR A 288 -2.76 19.18 0.17
C TYR A 288 -2.65 20.70 0.28
N TYR A 289 -2.94 21.38 -0.81
CA TYR A 289 -2.86 22.83 -0.94
C TYR A 289 -4.21 23.41 -1.38
N ARG A 290 -4.48 24.63 -0.96
CA ARG A 290 -5.62 25.41 -1.44
C ARG A 290 -5.33 25.90 -2.87
N PRO A 291 -6.35 26.35 -3.61
CA PRO A 291 -6.14 26.88 -4.96
C PRO A 291 -5.16 28.06 -5.06
N ASP A 292 -4.95 28.79 -3.96
CA ASP A 292 -3.97 29.88 -3.87
C ASP A 292 -2.53 29.40 -3.59
N GLY A 293 -2.33 28.10 -3.41
CA GLY A 293 -1.03 27.49 -3.09
C GLY A 293 -0.69 27.47 -1.61
N SER A 294 -1.56 27.98 -0.72
CA SER A 294 -1.39 27.83 0.72
C SER A 294 -1.67 26.39 1.16
N SER A 295 -0.94 25.88 2.18
CA SER A 295 -1.16 24.55 2.71
C SER A 295 -2.52 24.43 3.39
N VAL A 296 -3.25 23.32 3.14
CA VAL A 296 -4.45 22.96 3.89
C VAL A 296 -4.08 22.51 5.30
N GLN A 297 -2.94 21.83 5.44
CA GLN A 297 -2.46 21.38 6.74
C GLN A 297 -1.99 22.58 7.56
N ARG A 298 -2.29 22.54 8.85
CA ARG A 298 -1.72 23.48 9.80
C ARG A 298 -0.57 22.84 10.53
N GLN A 299 0.38 23.66 10.99
CA GLN A 299 1.56 23.16 11.68
C GLN A 299 1.21 22.32 12.93
N PHE A 300 0.09 22.62 13.60
CA PHE A 300 -0.35 21.88 14.80
C PHE A 300 -1.78 21.37 14.72
N LEU A 301 -2.01 20.12 15.13
CA LEU A 301 -3.35 19.58 15.38
C LEU A 301 -4.03 20.29 16.55
N LYS A 302 -5.32 20.57 16.44
CA LYS A 302 -6.13 21.15 17.54
C LYS A 302 -6.21 20.22 18.76
N ALA A 303 -6.12 18.90 18.55
CA ALA A 303 -6.13 17.89 19.61
C ALA A 303 -5.26 16.69 19.21
N PRO A 304 -4.63 16.00 20.19
CA PRO A 304 -3.73 14.87 19.90
C PRO A 304 -4.47 13.53 19.71
N LEU A 305 -5.80 13.51 19.68
CA LEU A 305 -6.61 12.29 19.57
C LEU A 305 -8.05 12.61 19.17
N ARG A 306 -8.82 11.59 18.77
CA ARG A 306 -10.28 11.64 18.83
C ARG A 306 -10.72 11.47 20.28
N TYR A 307 -11.48 12.39 20.84
CA TYR A 307 -11.88 12.40 22.25
C TYR A 307 -13.40 12.50 22.42
N ASN A 308 -13.90 12.02 23.57
CA ASN A 308 -15.32 12.10 23.89
C ASN A 308 -15.70 13.49 24.39
N ARG A 309 -14.86 14.07 25.27
CA ARG A 309 -15.07 15.40 25.85
C ARG A 309 -13.77 15.96 26.43
N ILE A 310 -13.71 17.27 26.57
CA ILE A 310 -12.72 17.94 27.40
C ILE A 310 -13.21 17.85 28.84
N SER A 311 -12.45 17.17 29.71
CA SER A 311 -12.77 17.01 31.13
C SER A 311 -12.19 18.12 31.99
N SER A 312 -11.13 18.81 31.52
CA SER A 312 -10.56 19.98 32.17
C SER A 312 -9.83 20.86 31.16
N SER A 313 -10.09 22.14 31.17
CA SER A 313 -9.45 23.14 30.34
C SER A 313 -8.17 23.71 30.97
N PHE A 314 -7.38 24.43 30.17
CA PHE A 314 -6.27 25.23 30.63
C PHE A 314 -6.77 26.34 31.55
N THR A 315 -6.14 26.51 32.74
CA THR A 315 -6.54 27.54 33.71
C THR A 315 -5.40 27.87 34.67
N SER A 316 -5.34 29.12 35.11
CA SER A 316 -4.38 29.56 36.12
C SER A 316 -4.70 29.07 37.53
N ALA A 317 -5.98 28.74 37.83
CA ALA A 317 -6.41 28.30 39.15
C ALA A 317 -7.57 27.31 39.05
N ARG A 318 -7.38 26.07 39.53
CA ARG A 318 -8.45 25.09 39.74
C ARG A 318 -8.21 24.31 41.03
N ARG A 319 -9.28 23.84 41.64
CA ARG A 319 -9.18 22.87 42.75
C ARG A 319 -8.77 21.52 42.18
N HIS A 320 -7.56 21.06 42.55
CA HIS A 320 -7.03 19.78 42.04
C HIS A 320 -7.88 18.61 42.58
N PRO A 321 -8.36 17.68 41.71
CA PRO A 321 -9.32 16.65 42.09
C PRO A 321 -8.77 15.66 43.15
N ILE A 322 -7.47 15.36 43.13
CA ILE A 322 -6.80 14.44 44.06
C ILE A 322 -6.23 15.20 45.25
N LEU A 323 -5.42 16.22 45.00
CA LEU A 323 -4.68 16.95 46.04
C LEU A 323 -5.54 17.92 46.86
N LYS A 324 -6.76 18.26 46.38
CA LYS A 324 -7.73 19.21 46.98
C LYS A 324 -7.21 20.62 47.19
N LEU A 325 -6.05 20.96 46.63
CA LEU A 325 -5.42 22.28 46.65
C LEU A 325 -5.75 23.06 45.38
N THR A 326 -5.83 24.39 45.46
CA THR A 326 -5.95 25.24 44.26
C THR A 326 -4.58 25.39 43.63
N ARG A 327 -4.47 25.01 42.34
CA ARG A 327 -3.25 25.11 41.58
C ARG A 327 -3.55 25.30 40.09
N PRO A 328 -2.63 25.84 39.28
CA PRO A 328 -2.81 25.96 37.85
C PRO A 328 -2.89 24.61 37.19
N HIS A 329 -3.69 24.52 36.13
CA HIS A 329 -3.71 23.41 35.15
C HIS A 329 -3.20 23.91 33.81
N HIS A 330 -1.92 23.69 33.56
CA HIS A 330 -1.23 24.14 32.36
C HIS A 330 -1.39 23.16 31.18
N GLY A 331 -2.61 22.66 30.97
CA GLY A 331 -2.94 21.73 29.91
C GLY A 331 -4.43 21.57 29.70
N ILE A 332 -4.77 20.69 28.77
CA ILE A 332 -6.14 20.25 28.50
C ILE A 332 -6.23 18.75 28.76
N ASP A 333 -7.21 18.36 29.57
CA ASP A 333 -7.48 16.94 29.82
C ASP A 333 -8.57 16.46 28.84
N TYR A 334 -8.18 15.65 27.87
CA TYR A 334 -9.08 15.02 26.91
C TYR A 334 -9.46 13.62 27.41
N ALA A 335 -10.73 13.42 27.76
CA ALA A 335 -11.26 12.14 28.17
C ALA A 335 -11.55 11.25 26.96
N ALA A 336 -10.96 10.06 26.96
CA ALA A 336 -11.17 9.03 25.95
C ALA A 336 -10.93 7.64 26.57
N PRO A 337 -11.44 6.55 25.96
CA PRO A 337 -11.21 5.19 26.43
C PRO A 337 -9.72 4.86 26.55
N ARG A 338 -9.37 4.04 27.56
CA ARG A 338 -8.01 3.54 27.69
C ARG A 338 -7.58 2.79 26.42
N GLY A 339 -6.40 3.09 25.91
CA GLY A 339 -5.88 2.48 24.69
C GLY A 339 -6.19 3.26 23.41
N THR A 340 -6.95 4.37 23.47
CA THR A 340 -7.12 5.27 22.32
C THR A 340 -5.77 5.79 21.86
N PRO A 341 -5.42 5.73 20.56
CA PRO A 341 -4.15 6.22 20.06
C PRO A 341 -4.02 7.74 20.23
N LEU A 342 -2.81 8.17 20.59
CA LEU A 342 -2.40 9.56 20.72
C LEU A 342 -1.40 9.89 19.63
N TRP A 343 -1.65 10.98 18.92
CA TRP A 343 -0.83 11.43 17.80
C TRP A 343 0.10 12.59 18.19
N SER A 344 1.28 12.64 17.55
CA SER A 344 2.04 13.88 17.53
C SER A 344 1.21 14.98 16.86
N VAL A 345 1.09 16.13 17.54
CA VAL A 345 0.29 17.26 17.04
C VAL A 345 0.96 18.01 15.89
N ALA A 346 2.25 17.81 15.69
CA ALA A 346 3.04 18.39 14.60
C ALA A 346 4.24 17.49 14.33
N ASP A 347 4.93 17.74 13.21
CA ASP A 347 6.25 17.18 12.95
C ASP A 347 7.21 17.60 14.06
N GLY A 348 8.15 16.73 14.42
CA GLY A 348 9.09 17.06 15.48
C GLY A 348 9.99 15.90 15.89
N LYS A 349 10.74 16.12 16.97
CA LYS A 349 11.68 15.16 17.53
C LYS A 349 11.31 14.77 18.95
N VAL A 350 11.25 13.49 19.25
CA VAL A 350 11.00 13.00 20.62
C VAL A 350 12.18 13.39 21.52
N ILE A 351 11.92 14.19 22.54
CA ILE A 351 12.94 14.65 23.51
C ILE A 351 12.80 13.99 24.88
N TYR A 352 11.69 13.31 25.14
CA TYR A 352 11.47 12.56 26.38
C TYR A 352 10.49 11.41 26.16
N ARG A 353 10.78 10.27 26.76
CA ARG A 353 9.90 9.10 26.83
C ARG A 353 10.20 8.33 28.11
N GLY A 354 9.27 8.30 29.05
CA GLY A 354 9.51 7.63 30.33
C GLY A 354 8.47 8.00 31.40
N TRP A 355 8.71 7.53 32.62
CA TRP A 355 7.93 7.87 33.79
C TRP A 355 8.36 9.24 34.34
N ALA A 356 7.40 10.14 34.60
CA ALA A 356 7.64 11.50 35.04
C ALA A 356 6.74 11.89 36.23
N GLY A 357 6.89 11.20 37.36
CA GLY A 357 6.18 11.49 38.60
C GLY A 357 4.67 11.60 38.40
N GLY A 358 4.07 12.74 38.76
CA GLY A 358 2.62 12.97 38.62
C GLY A 358 2.08 12.89 37.19
N PHE A 359 2.91 13.04 36.17
CA PHE A 359 2.49 12.83 34.77
C PHE A 359 2.36 11.34 34.37
N GLY A 360 2.87 10.44 35.23
CA GLY A 360 2.94 9.01 34.86
C GLY A 360 3.83 8.78 33.66
N ASN A 361 3.42 7.91 32.75
CA ASN A 361 4.09 7.72 31.46
C ASN A 361 3.89 8.96 30.60
N LEU A 362 5.00 9.58 30.18
CA LEU A 362 5.04 10.85 29.47
C LEU A 362 5.87 10.71 28.18
N VAL A 363 5.37 11.29 27.11
CA VAL A 363 6.13 11.60 25.89
C VAL A 363 6.20 13.11 25.74
N LYS A 364 7.37 13.65 25.34
CA LYS A 364 7.55 15.04 24.91
C LYS A 364 8.11 15.06 23.51
N VAL A 365 7.52 15.88 22.65
CA VAL A 365 7.98 16.11 21.29
C VAL A 365 8.34 17.57 21.13
N ARG A 366 9.56 17.84 20.68
CA ARG A 366 10.02 19.18 20.30
C ARG A 366 9.67 19.41 18.85
N HIS A 367 8.96 20.49 18.58
CA HIS A 367 8.59 20.98 17.28
C HIS A 367 9.46 22.19 16.88
N ASP A 368 9.32 22.62 15.65
CA ASP A 368 9.96 23.84 15.18
C ASP A 368 9.43 25.08 15.94
N ASN A 369 10.11 26.20 15.79
CA ASN A 369 9.73 27.47 16.39
C ASN A 369 9.61 27.46 17.93
N GLY A 370 10.37 26.60 18.62
CA GLY A 370 10.47 26.56 20.08
C GLY A 370 9.30 25.92 20.82
N TYR A 371 8.38 25.26 20.10
CA TYR A 371 7.27 24.54 20.72
C TYR A 371 7.67 23.16 21.21
N VAL A 372 7.07 22.75 22.35
CA VAL A 372 7.17 21.38 22.91
C VAL A 372 5.79 20.90 23.30
N SER A 373 5.34 19.78 22.78
CA SER A 373 4.11 19.11 23.20
C SER A 373 4.37 18.00 24.21
N TYR A 374 3.44 17.81 25.15
CA TYR A 374 3.49 16.85 26.25
C TYR A 374 2.25 15.97 26.21
N TYR A 375 2.46 14.66 26.30
CA TYR A 375 1.42 13.64 26.29
C TYR A 375 1.55 12.81 27.56
N ALA A 376 0.73 13.13 28.58
CA ALA A 376 0.84 12.54 29.91
C ALA A 376 -0.25 11.48 30.17
N HIS A 377 -0.05 10.70 31.24
CA HIS A 377 -0.93 9.63 31.73
C HIS A 377 -1.09 8.46 30.79
N LEU A 378 -0.10 8.17 29.90
CA LEU A 378 -0.14 7.13 28.89
C LEU A 378 -0.26 5.74 29.54
N SER A 379 -1.03 4.83 28.92
CA SER A 379 -1.05 3.41 29.27
C SER A 379 0.19 2.68 28.77
N ARG A 380 0.64 3.05 27.57
CA ARG A 380 1.85 2.52 26.92
C ARG A 380 2.34 3.50 25.85
N PHE A 381 3.60 3.37 25.49
CA PHE A 381 4.21 4.11 24.39
C PHE A 381 3.94 3.41 23.07
N ALA A 382 4.06 4.11 21.95
CA ALA A 382 4.03 3.48 20.63
C ALA A 382 5.22 2.51 20.45
N LYS A 383 5.00 1.42 19.72
CA LYS A 383 6.05 0.44 19.44
C LYS A 383 7.17 1.10 18.64
N GLY A 384 8.40 0.89 19.06
CA GLY A 384 9.59 1.44 18.39
C GLY A 384 9.86 2.93 18.66
N LEU A 385 8.97 3.66 19.37
CA LEU A 385 9.22 5.07 19.71
C LEU A 385 10.45 5.20 20.63
N SER A 386 11.39 6.06 20.27
CA SER A 386 12.62 6.31 21.06
C SER A 386 12.95 7.79 21.15
N VAL A 387 13.69 8.18 22.21
CA VAL A 387 14.24 9.55 22.33
C VAL A 387 15.21 9.80 21.21
N GLY A 388 15.12 10.97 20.59
CA GLY A 388 15.90 11.35 19.42
C GLY A 388 15.25 11.04 18.08
N GLN A 389 14.21 10.21 18.04
CA GLN A 389 13.48 9.86 16.83
C GLN A 389 12.67 11.05 16.32
N THR A 390 12.69 11.27 15.00
CA THR A 390 11.76 12.17 14.31
C THR A 390 10.39 11.51 14.19
N VAL A 391 9.35 12.26 14.45
CA VAL A 391 7.95 11.86 14.30
C VAL A 391 7.22 12.86 13.42
N SER A 392 6.34 12.34 12.58
CA SER A 392 5.48 13.18 11.73
C SER A 392 4.19 13.53 12.46
N GLN A 393 3.52 14.60 12.02
CA GLN A 393 2.16 14.94 12.45
C GLN A 393 1.22 13.74 12.23
N LYS A 394 0.32 13.49 13.17
CA LYS A 394 -0.56 12.30 13.21
C LYS A 394 0.15 10.96 13.44
N GLN A 395 1.47 10.90 13.54
CA GLN A 395 2.15 9.68 13.98
C GLN A 395 1.77 9.32 15.40
N VAL A 396 1.43 8.04 15.66
CA VAL A 396 1.08 7.57 17.01
C VAL A 396 2.32 7.61 17.91
N VAL A 397 2.23 8.32 19.03
CA VAL A 397 3.30 8.44 20.04
C VAL A 397 3.02 7.65 21.30
N GLY A 398 1.77 7.27 21.53
CA GLY A 398 1.35 6.50 22.70
C GLY A 398 -0.15 6.27 22.73
N PHE A 399 -0.65 5.82 23.87
CA PHE A 399 -2.06 5.45 24.04
C PHE A 399 -2.60 5.96 25.35
N VAL A 400 -3.85 6.43 25.35
CA VAL A 400 -4.56 6.92 26.54
C VAL A 400 -4.49 5.93 27.69
N GLY A 401 -4.19 6.42 28.86
CA GLY A 401 -4.12 5.67 30.10
C GLY A 401 -4.69 6.42 31.30
N SER A 402 -4.20 6.04 32.48
CA SER A 402 -4.53 6.66 33.77
C SER A 402 -3.35 6.50 34.73
N THR A 403 -2.11 6.65 34.22
CA THR A 403 -0.88 6.51 34.99
C THR A 403 -0.53 7.82 35.69
N GLY A 404 0.18 7.77 36.83
CA GLY A 404 0.51 8.95 37.61
C GLY A 404 -0.70 9.52 38.41
N LEU A 405 -0.81 10.84 38.49
CA LEU A 405 -1.91 11.54 39.21
C LEU A 405 -3.12 11.73 38.30
N ALA A 406 -3.81 10.62 37.99
CA ALA A 406 -5.00 10.61 37.17
C ALA A 406 -6.19 9.97 37.90
N THR A 407 -7.40 10.52 37.74
CA THR A 407 -8.65 9.99 38.34
C THR A 407 -9.41 9.03 37.42
N GLY A 408 -9.02 8.92 36.16
CA GLY A 408 -9.64 8.06 35.16
C GLY A 408 -8.94 8.19 33.82
N PRO A 409 -9.36 7.41 32.79
CA PRO A 409 -8.71 7.43 31.49
C PRO A 409 -8.84 8.79 30.79
N HIS A 410 -7.69 9.43 30.56
CA HIS A 410 -7.57 10.69 29.81
C HIS A 410 -6.11 10.90 29.40
N VAL A 411 -5.87 11.85 28.51
CA VAL A 411 -4.55 12.44 28.29
C VAL A 411 -4.54 13.87 28.82
N CYS A 412 -3.56 14.22 29.66
CA CYS A 412 -3.25 15.62 29.96
C CYS A 412 -2.28 16.11 28.88
N PHE A 413 -2.82 16.90 27.94
CA PHE A 413 -2.09 17.45 26.82
C PHE A 413 -1.64 18.88 27.14
N ARG A 414 -0.35 19.17 26.92
CA ARG A 414 0.22 20.50 27.14
C ARG A 414 1.04 20.94 25.96
N ILE A 415 1.11 22.25 25.76
CA ILE A 415 2.06 22.89 24.85
C ILE A 415 2.87 23.91 25.66
N ALA A 416 4.18 23.90 25.47
CA ALA A 416 5.07 24.94 25.93
C ALA A 416 5.69 25.67 24.73
N LYS A 417 5.83 26.98 24.80
CA LYS A 417 6.55 27.83 23.87
C LYS A 417 7.75 28.44 24.60
N ASP A 418 8.95 28.18 24.13
CA ASP A 418 10.21 28.68 24.74
C ASP A 418 10.25 28.43 26.27
N GLY A 419 9.82 27.22 26.67
CA GLY A 419 9.81 26.77 28.06
C GLY A 419 8.57 27.19 28.90
N ASN A 420 7.71 28.09 28.44
CA ASN A 420 6.50 28.54 29.12
C ASN A 420 5.26 27.80 28.60
N TYR A 421 4.43 27.28 29.52
CA TYR A 421 3.16 26.67 29.13
C TYR A 421 2.20 27.71 28.57
N VAL A 422 1.60 27.38 27.44
CA VAL A 422 0.59 28.17 26.74
C VAL A 422 -0.72 27.37 26.63
N ASP A 423 -1.85 28.08 26.53
CA ASP A 423 -3.13 27.41 26.28
C ASP A 423 -3.13 26.73 24.91
N PRO A 424 -3.24 25.40 24.84
CA PRO A 424 -3.23 24.68 23.56
C PRO A 424 -4.34 25.11 22.60
N THR A 425 -5.47 25.63 23.09
CA THR A 425 -6.56 26.11 22.23
C THR A 425 -6.25 27.44 21.55
N GLN A 426 -5.30 28.17 22.10
CA GLN A 426 -4.90 29.50 21.63
C GLN A 426 -3.56 29.49 20.86
N VAL A 427 -2.95 28.33 20.74
CA VAL A 427 -1.73 28.23 19.94
C VAL A 427 -2.09 28.59 18.51
N TYR A 428 -1.54 29.73 18.06
CA TYR A 428 -1.66 30.11 16.67
C TYR A 428 -1.01 29.03 15.80
N THR A 429 -1.81 28.39 14.98
CA THR A 429 -1.35 27.36 14.05
C THR A 429 -1.30 27.98 12.65
N PRO A 430 -0.16 28.55 12.22
CA PRO A 430 -0.02 29.01 10.85
C PRO A 430 -0.30 27.85 9.90
N ALA A 431 -0.70 28.15 8.68
CA ALA A 431 -0.72 27.14 7.61
C ALA A 431 0.66 26.51 7.53
N GLY A 432 0.72 25.24 7.14
CA GLY A 432 1.97 24.60 6.78
C GLY A 432 2.67 25.37 5.64
N ASP A 433 3.83 24.92 5.26
CA ASP A 433 4.56 25.59 4.19
C ASP A 433 3.72 25.61 2.91
N PRO A 434 3.63 26.77 2.23
CA PRO A 434 2.95 26.86 0.94
C PRO A 434 3.74 26.08 -0.11
N VAL A 435 3.14 25.90 -1.27
CA VAL A 435 3.85 25.36 -2.44
C VAL A 435 5.16 26.12 -2.63
N PRO A 436 6.32 25.42 -2.71
CA PRO A 436 7.61 26.06 -2.93
C PRO A 436 7.58 26.96 -4.16
N TRP A 437 8.30 28.08 -4.10
CA TRP A 437 8.24 29.08 -5.16
C TRP A 437 8.70 28.53 -6.51
N GLU A 438 9.67 27.61 -6.50
CA GLU A 438 10.19 26.91 -7.67
C GLU A 438 9.14 26.06 -8.37
N SER A 439 8.21 25.49 -7.61
CA SER A 439 7.15 24.60 -8.09
C SER A 439 5.81 25.32 -8.35
N GLN A 440 5.75 26.64 -8.17
CA GLN A 440 4.49 27.40 -8.31
C GLN A 440 3.87 27.30 -9.70
N GLN A 441 4.69 27.27 -10.76
CA GLN A 441 4.18 27.18 -12.13
C GLN A 441 3.59 25.79 -12.41
N GLU A 442 4.27 24.74 -11.96
CA GLU A 442 3.80 23.36 -12.09
C GLU A 442 2.50 23.16 -11.31
N PHE A 443 2.45 23.64 -10.05
CA PHE A 443 1.24 23.62 -9.24
C PHE A 443 0.06 24.30 -9.94
N ARG A 444 0.25 25.51 -10.51
CA ARG A 444 -0.84 26.22 -11.20
C ARG A 444 -1.40 25.43 -12.37
N THR A 445 -0.52 24.82 -13.17
CA THR A 445 -0.93 24.00 -14.31
C THR A 445 -1.75 22.80 -13.85
N GLN A 446 -1.24 22.06 -12.85
CA GLN A 446 -1.95 20.90 -12.29
C GLN A 446 -3.26 21.30 -11.60
N ARG A 447 -3.25 22.40 -10.82
CA ARG A 447 -4.44 22.95 -10.17
C ARG A 447 -5.58 23.19 -11.15
N ASP A 448 -5.28 23.86 -12.29
CA ASP A 448 -6.31 24.22 -13.26
C ASP A 448 -6.95 23.00 -13.89
N VAL A 449 -6.17 21.96 -14.17
CA VAL A 449 -6.67 20.64 -14.62
C VAL A 449 -7.54 19.99 -13.55
N LEU A 450 -7.04 19.86 -12.32
CA LEU A 450 -7.76 19.21 -11.24
C LEU A 450 -9.08 19.92 -10.88
N LEU A 451 -9.09 21.26 -10.88
CA LEU A 451 -10.31 22.03 -10.63
C LEU A 451 -11.33 21.88 -11.78
N ALA A 452 -10.87 21.84 -13.02
CA ALA A 452 -11.75 21.60 -14.17
C ALA A 452 -12.39 20.20 -14.09
N GLU A 453 -11.61 19.17 -13.79
CA GLU A 453 -12.11 17.80 -13.61
C GLU A 453 -13.04 17.68 -12.41
N LEU A 454 -12.73 18.31 -11.28
CA LEU A 454 -13.57 18.33 -10.09
C LEU A 454 -14.91 19.04 -10.37
N GLY A 455 -14.91 20.12 -11.15
CA GLY A 455 -16.08 20.94 -11.51
C GLY A 455 -16.95 20.35 -12.62
N ALA A 456 -16.40 19.56 -13.54
CA ALA A 456 -17.12 19.01 -14.68
C ALA A 456 -18.33 18.13 -14.31
N GLY A 457 -18.40 17.63 -13.05
CA GLY A 457 -19.55 16.86 -12.55
C GLY A 457 -20.77 17.67 -12.13
N ILE A 458 -20.60 18.96 -11.93
CA ILE A 458 -21.74 19.85 -11.57
C ILE A 458 -22.68 20.01 -12.74
N LEU A 459 -22.16 20.04 -13.98
CA LEU A 459 -22.97 20.19 -15.19
C LEU A 459 -23.78 18.93 -15.54
N LEU A 460 -23.22 17.72 -15.33
CA LEU A 460 -23.94 16.47 -15.66
C LEU A 460 -25.05 16.12 -14.67
N ALA A 461 -24.88 16.45 -13.38
CA ALA A 461 -25.91 16.20 -12.36
C ALA A 461 -27.12 17.17 -12.48
N VAL A 462 -26.96 18.32 -13.14
CA VAL A 462 -28.05 19.27 -13.40
C VAL A 462 -28.82 18.88 -14.64
N GLU A 463 -28.22 18.25 -15.65
CA GLU A 463 -28.89 17.76 -16.86
C GLU A 463 -29.73 16.50 -16.63
N GLU A 464 -29.37 15.64 -15.66
CA GLU A 464 -30.19 14.46 -15.30
C GLU A 464 -31.34 14.79 -14.33
N ALA A 465 -31.37 15.99 -13.73
CA ALA A 465 -32.39 16.43 -12.78
C ALA A 465 -33.45 17.37 -13.40
N LEU A 466 -33.35 17.72 -14.69
CA LEU A 466 -34.34 18.47 -15.48
C LEU A 466 -35.05 17.56 -16.50
#